data_053c042a1261cab25fb0d0859a5589e1
#
_entry.id   053c042a1261cab25fb0d0859a5589e1
#
_cell.length_a   1.000
_cell.length_b   1.000
_cell.length_c   1.000
_cell.angle_alpha   90.00
_cell.angle_beta   90.00
_cell.angle_gamma   90.00
#
_symmetry.space_group_name_H-M   'P 1'
#
loop_
_entity.id
_entity.type
_entity.pdbx_description
1 polymer ?
#
loop_
_entity_poly.entity_id
_entity_poly.type
_entity_poly.pdbx_seq_one_letter_code
_entity_poly.pdbx_strand_id
1 'polypeptide(L)'
;TPLRYDETPESAQDIKLRLRELAFNSTFLREMRMFAHVREQIAATARPRWLPRWLQCSRFEQRVSDIRFHAITADALLKDLPAESKLAVNLAFFERLRDSGREHAQAWLAANHASIGRTSTLDLEHLFY
;
A
#
# COMPACT_ATOMS: atom_id res chain seq x y z
N THR A 1 -4.31 9.52 -0.41
CA THR A 1 -3.79 9.91 0.93
C THR A 1 -2.51 9.16 1.15
N PRO A 2 -1.43 9.82 1.59
CA PRO A 2 -0.16 9.18 1.86
C PRO A 2 -0.31 8.11 2.95
N LEU A 3 0.39 6.99 2.79
CA LEU A 3 0.39 5.90 3.78
C LEU A 3 1.32 6.19 4.96
N ARG A 4 2.28 7.08 4.77
CA ARG A 4 3.27 7.47 5.78
C ARG A 4 3.41 8.99 5.79
N TYR A 5 3.62 9.54 6.98
CA TYR A 5 3.83 10.97 7.19
C TYR A 5 5.20 11.19 7.83
N ASP A 6 6.06 11.87 7.11
CA ASP A 6 7.41 12.19 7.58
C ASP A 6 7.47 13.55 8.30
N GLU A 7 6.44 14.38 8.13
CA GLU A 7 6.39 15.74 8.69
C GLU A 7 5.38 15.86 9.83
N THR A 8 5.72 16.60 10.86
CA THR A 8 4.81 16.95 11.95
C THR A 8 3.87 18.07 11.50
N PRO A 9 2.56 18.00 11.76
CA PRO A 9 1.64 19.07 11.41
C PRO A 9 1.94 20.34 12.21
N GLU A 10 2.06 21.48 11.53
CA GLU A 10 2.43 22.76 12.14
C GLU A 10 1.23 23.66 12.43
N SER A 11 0.08 23.40 11.81
CA SER A 11 -1.14 24.19 11.99
C SER A 11 -2.31 23.35 12.48
N ALA A 12 -3.31 24.00 13.10
CA ALA A 12 -4.56 23.37 13.48
C ALA A 12 -5.33 22.79 12.28
N GLN A 13 -5.13 23.36 11.09
CA GLN A 13 -5.74 22.88 9.86
C GLN A 13 -5.07 21.60 9.38
N ASP A 14 -3.74 21.51 9.47
CA ASP A 14 -2.97 20.32 9.14
C ASP A 14 -3.31 19.16 10.10
N ILE A 15 -3.48 19.45 11.39
CA ILE A 15 -3.93 18.48 12.38
C ILE A 15 -5.30 17.91 12.00
N LYS A 16 -6.27 18.78 11.66
CA LYS A 16 -7.62 18.33 11.23
C LYS A 16 -7.58 17.51 9.96
N LEU A 17 -6.75 17.91 9.00
CA LEU A 17 -6.58 17.16 7.76
C LEU A 17 -5.98 15.77 8.05
N ARG A 18 -4.92 15.73 8.84
CA ARG A 18 -4.27 14.47 9.24
C ARG A 18 -5.18 13.54 10.01
N LEU A 19 -5.98 14.05 10.95
CA LEU A 19 -6.97 13.26 11.68
C LEU A 19 -8.00 12.60 10.73
N ARG A 20 -8.48 13.37 9.74
CA ARG A 20 -9.41 12.85 8.73
C ARG A 20 -8.78 11.77 7.86
N GLU A 21 -7.55 11.95 7.44
CA GLU A 21 -6.81 10.98 6.63
C GLU A 21 -6.51 9.70 7.41
N LEU A 22 -6.08 9.83 8.66
CA LEU A 22 -5.87 8.68 9.56
C LEU A 22 -7.17 7.91 9.79
N ALA A 23 -8.28 8.59 10.03
CA ALA A 23 -9.58 7.96 10.20
C ALA A 23 -10.01 7.19 8.94
N PHE A 24 -9.76 7.76 7.76
CA PHE A 24 -10.09 7.13 6.48
C PHE A 24 -9.22 5.89 6.19
N ASN A 25 -7.92 5.97 6.51
CA ASN A 25 -6.97 4.90 6.24
C ASN A 25 -6.87 3.87 7.36
N SER A 26 -7.45 4.12 8.54
CA SER A 26 -7.24 3.31 9.75
C SER A 26 -7.55 1.83 9.55
N THR A 27 -8.65 1.51 8.87
CA THR A 27 -9.05 0.12 8.61
C THR A 27 -8.05 -0.58 7.70
N PHE A 28 -7.68 0.07 6.59
CA PHE A 28 -6.71 -0.45 5.64
C PHE A 28 -5.33 -0.66 6.30
N LEU A 29 -4.85 0.32 7.05
CA LEU A 29 -3.57 0.22 7.76
C LEU A 29 -3.57 -0.92 8.77
N ARG A 30 -4.67 -1.10 9.51
CA ARG A 30 -4.80 -2.21 10.47
C ARG A 30 -4.79 -3.56 9.77
N GLU A 31 -5.49 -3.71 8.66
CA GLU A 31 -5.50 -4.95 7.89
C GLU A 31 -4.11 -5.27 7.32
N MET A 32 -3.41 -4.29 6.79
CA MET A 32 -2.06 -4.48 6.26
C MET A 32 -1.05 -4.83 7.35
N ARG A 33 -1.12 -4.22 8.52
CA ARG A 33 -0.30 -4.59 9.69
C ARG A 33 -0.57 -6.02 10.16
N MET A 34 -1.86 -6.39 10.25
CA MET A 34 -2.23 -7.75 10.59
C MET A 34 -1.65 -8.73 9.57
N PHE A 35 -1.73 -8.41 8.29
CA PHE A 35 -1.21 -9.26 7.22
C PHE A 35 0.32 -9.38 7.29
N ALA A 36 1.03 -8.29 7.52
CA ALA A 36 2.48 -8.29 7.72
C ALA A 36 2.87 -9.17 8.92
N HIS A 37 2.17 -9.01 10.05
CA HIS A 37 2.40 -9.82 11.24
C HIS A 37 2.16 -11.32 11.01
N VAL A 38 1.09 -11.70 10.31
CA VAL A 38 0.83 -13.11 9.97
C VAL A 38 1.95 -13.68 9.10
N ARG A 39 2.46 -12.92 8.14
CA ARG A 39 3.60 -13.35 7.31
C ARG A 39 4.88 -13.54 8.13
N GLU A 40 5.16 -12.63 9.04
CA GLU A 40 6.29 -12.72 9.97
C GLU A 40 6.20 -14.00 10.82
N GLN A 41 5.02 -14.29 11.40
CA GLN A 41 4.79 -15.49 12.17
C GLN A 41 4.98 -16.77 11.34
N ILE A 42 4.48 -16.79 10.11
CA ILE A 42 4.69 -17.91 9.19
C ILE A 42 6.18 -18.09 8.90
N ALA A 43 6.92 -16.99 8.66
CA ALA A 43 8.35 -17.05 8.42
C ALA A 43 9.13 -17.55 9.65
N ALA A 44 8.75 -17.09 10.86
CA ALA A 44 9.38 -17.50 12.13
C ALA A 44 9.12 -18.99 12.47
N THR A 45 7.96 -19.52 12.06
CA THR A 45 7.58 -20.93 12.30
C THR A 45 7.95 -21.86 11.15
N ALA A 46 8.67 -21.36 10.14
CA ALA A 46 9.08 -22.12 8.99
C ALA A 46 9.85 -23.38 9.39
N ARG A 47 9.35 -24.54 8.94
CA ARG A 47 9.95 -25.85 9.23
C ARG A 47 11.17 -26.09 8.35
N PRO A 48 12.09 -26.99 8.78
CA PRO A 48 13.31 -27.30 8.04
C PRO A 48 13.03 -27.68 6.57
N ARG A 49 13.83 -27.15 5.64
CA ARG A 49 13.67 -27.34 4.17
C ARG A 49 13.78 -28.79 3.70
N TRP A 50 14.29 -29.72 4.52
CA TRP A 50 14.40 -31.15 4.19
C TRP A 50 13.06 -31.89 4.34
N LEU A 51 12.05 -31.31 5.03
CA LEU A 51 10.73 -31.92 5.10
C LEU A 51 9.99 -31.77 3.76
N PRO A 52 9.16 -32.78 3.37
CA PRO A 52 8.28 -32.66 2.22
C PRO A 52 7.37 -31.43 2.34
N ARG A 53 7.15 -30.74 1.22
CA ARG A 53 6.43 -29.44 1.19
C ARG A 53 5.03 -29.49 1.82
N TRP A 54 4.34 -30.63 1.71
CA TRP A 54 3.02 -30.84 2.33
C TRP A 54 3.05 -30.98 3.86
N LEU A 55 4.23 -31.26 4.44
CA LEU A 55 4.46 -31.28 5.89
C LEU A 55 5.06 -29.96 6.41
N GLN A 56 5.55 -29.10 5.52
CA GLN A 56 6.22 -27.86 5.91
C GLN A 56 5.24 -26.75 6.27
N CYS A 57 4.16 -26.58 5.48
CA CYS A 57 3.22 -25.48 5.63
C CYS A 57 1.78 -25.94 5.37
N SER A 58 0.83 -25.38 6.08
CA SER A 58 -0.59 -25.53 5.76
C SER A 58 -0.91 -24.86 4.41
N ARG A 59 -2.03 -25.21 3.79
CA ARG A 59 -2.51 -24.53 2.57
C ARG A 59 -2.72 -23.04 2.77
N PHE A 60 -3.11 -22.65 3.98
CA PHE A 60 -3.28 -21.24 4.35
C PHE A 60 -1.93 -20.53 4.36
N GLU A 61 -0.94 -21.05 5.08
CA GLU A 61 0.42 -20.49 5.14
C GLU A 61 1.05 -20.34 3.76
N GLN A 62 0.90 -21.33 2.89
CA GLN A 62 1.36 -21.25 1.51
C GLN A 62 0.71 -20.11 0.74
N ARG A 63 -0.63 -19.99 0.81
CA ARG A 63 -1.36 -18.90 0.14
C ARG A 63 -0.92 -17.54 0.63
N VAL A 64 -0.78 -17.34 1.94
CA VAL A 64 -0.34 -16.07 2.53
C VAL A 64 1.09 -15.73 2.09
N SER A 65 1.98 -16.72 2.05
CA SER A 65 3.37 -16.53 1.62
C SER A 65 3.51 -16.25 0.12
N ASP A 66 2.59 -16.79 -0.69
CA ASP A 66 2.60 -16.62 -2.15
C ASP A 66 2.00 -15.29 -2.62
N ILE A 67 1.32 -14.52 -1.75
CA ILE A 67 0.79 -13.21 -2.11
C ILE A 67 1.94 -12.24 -2.39
N ARG A 68 1.86 -11.53 -3.50
CA ARG A 68 2.79 -10.48 -3.89
C ARG A 68 2.09 -9.13 -3.83
N PHE A 69 2.72 -8.18 -3.15
CA PHE A 69 2.17 -6.85 -2.95
C PHE A 69 2.83 -5.86 -3.88
N HIS A 70 2.01 -5.06 -4.52
CA HIS A 70 2.42 -3.98 -5.40
C HIS A 70 1.59 -2.75 -5.07
N ALA A 71 2.19 -1.56 -5.14
CA ALA A 71 1.48 -0.31 -4.98
C ALA A 71 1.84 0.63 -6.12
N ILE A 72 0.82 1.26 -6.68
CA ILE A 72 0.95 2.38 -7.61
C ILE A 72 0.48 3.60 -6.83
N THR A 73 1.38 4.54 -6.57
CA THR A 73 1.10 5.75 -5.80
C THR A 73 1.19 6.99 -6.67
N ALA A 74 0.43 8.00 -6.33
CA ALA A 74 0.45 9.32 -6.96
C ALA A 74 0.54 10.41 -5.87
N ASP A 75 1.38 10.17 -4.86
CA ASP A 75 1.46 10.99 -3.65
C ASP A 75 1.80 12.45 -3.94
N ALA A 76 2.69 12.71 -4.89
CA ALA A 76 3.06 14.06 -5.30
C ALA A 76 1.83 14.85 -5.81
N LEU A 77 1.05 14.24 -6.71
CA LEU A 77 -0.17 14.86 -7.23
C LEU A 77 -1.21 15.08 -6.13
N LEU A 78 -1.38 14.11 -5.23
CA LEU A 78 -2.41 14.15 -4.20
C LEU A 78 -2.09 15.15 -3.08
N LYS A 79 -0.81 15.42 -2.81
CA LYS A 79 -0.36 16.45 -1.86
C LYS A 79 -0.74 17.85 -2.32
N ASP A 80 -0.69 18.12 -3.61
CA ASP A 80 -0.97 19.43 -4.19
C ASP A 80 -2.48 19.72 -4.35
N LEU A 81 -3.34 18.71 -4.10
CA LEU A 81 -4.78 18.87 -4.22
C LEU A 81 -5.38 19.43 -2.92
N PRO A 82 -6.06 20.59 -2.96
CA PRO A 82 -6.75 21.11 -1.80
C PRO A 82 -7.85 20.16 -1.33
N ALA A 83 -8.16 20.20 -0.04
CA ALA A 83 -9.16 19.30 0.57
C ALA A 83 -10.56 19.45 -0.08
N GLU A 84 -10.87 20.65 -0.55
CA GLU A 84 -12.11 21.00 -1.24
C GLU A 84 -12.21 20.33 -2.62
N SER A 85 -11.10 19.92 -3.22
CA SER A 85 -11.08 19.24 -4.51
C SER A 85 -11.85 17.91 -4.51
N LYS A 86 -12.01 17.29 -3.33
CA LYS A 86 -12.83 16.08 -3.15
C LYS A 86 -14.33 16.32 -3.43
N LEU A 87 -14.76 17.58 -3.36
CA LEU A 87 -16.14 17.99 -3.65
C LEU A 87 -16.31 18.65 -5.03
N ALA A 88 -15.19 18.82 -5.75
CA ALA A 88 -15.21 19.44 -7.08
C ALA A 88 -15.71 18.43 -8.13
N VAL A 89 -16.99 18.48 -8.44
CA VAL A 89 -17.60 17.69 -9.53
C VAL A 89 -17.38 18.44 -10.84
N ASN A 90 -16.17 18.32 -11.42
CA ASN A 90 -15.80 18.99 -12.65
C ASN A 90 -15.15 17.96 -13.60
N LEU A 91 -15.68 17.86 -14.82
CA LEU A 91 -15.18 16.90 -15.83
C LEU A 91 -13.68 17.08 -16.11
N ALA A 92 -13.23 18.32 -16.30
CA ALA A 92 -11.81 18.60 -16.57
C ALA A 92 -10.90 18.15 -15.41
N PHE A 93 -11.38 18.26 -14.17
CA PHE A 93 -10.66 17.75 -13.00
C PHE A 93 -10.53 16.22 -13.01
N PHE A 94 -11.62 15.52 -13.30
CA PHE A 94 -11.59 14.06 -13.41
C PHE A 94 -10.73 13.56 -14.59
N GLU A 95 -10.74 14.28 -15.70
CA GLU A 95 -9.86 13.97 -16.83
C GLU A 95 -8.38 14.12 -16.47
N ARG A 96 -8.03 15.17 -15.76
CA ARG A 96 -6.64 15.35 -15.24
C ARG A 96 -6.23 14.22 -14.28
N LEU A 97 -7.11 13.84 -13.35
CA LEU A 97 -6.85 12.73 -12.44
C LEU A 97 -6.69 11.41 -13.18
N ARG A 98 -7.54 11.14 -14.16
CA ARG A 98 -7.45 9.96 -15.02
C ARG A 98 -6.13 9.92 -15.78
N ASP A 99 -5.75 11.01 -16.40
CA ASP A 99 -4.57 11.06 -17.26
C ASP A 99 -3.29 10.96 -16.41
N SER A 100 -3.24 11.66 -15.28
CA SER A 100 -2.17 11.49 -14.31
C SER A 100 -2.10 10.07 -13.74
N GLY A 101 -3.23 9.47 -13.42
CA GLY A 101 -3.28 8.07 -12.96
C GLY A 101 -2.74 7.09 -14.00
N ARG A 102 -3.05 7.32 -15.27
CA ARG A 102 -2.50 6.52 -16.39
C ARG A 102 -1.00 6.69 -16.55
N GLU A 103 -0.51 7.91 -16.45
CA GLU A 103 0.92 8.20 -16.52
C GLU A 103 1.70 7.50 -15.42
N HIS A 104 1.26 7.62 -14.17
CA HIS A 104 1.88 6.93 -13.03
C HIS A 104 1.82 5.41 -13.16
N ALA A 105 0.70 4.87 -13.64
CA ALA A 105 0.56 3.43 -13.86
C ALA A 105 1.48 2.93 -14.99
N GLN A 106 1.62 3.68 -16.08
CA GLN A 106 2.52 3.33 -17.18
C GLN A 106 3.98 3.37 -16.74
N ALA A 107 4.39 4.41 -16.00
CA ALA A 107 5.74 4.53 -15.47
C ALA A 107 6.06 3.38 -14.51
N TRP A 108 5.12 3.07 -13.61
CA TRP A 108 5.26 1.95 -12.68
C TRP A 108 5.36 0.60 -13.40
N LEU A 109 4.50 0.36 -14.39
CA LEU A 109 4.53 -0.86 -15.20
C LEU A 109 5.82 -1.00 -15.98
N ALA A 110 6.34 0.07 -16.57
CA ALA A 110 7.61 0.05 -17.28
C ALA A 110 8.77 -0.40 -16.37
N ALA A 111 8.75 0.02 -15.11
CA ALA A 111 9.79 -0.33 -14.13
C ALA A 111 9.59 -1.72 -13.49
N ASN A 112 8.34 -2.16 -13.28
CA ASN A 112 8.03 -3.27 -12.39
C ASN A 112 7.30 -4.45 -13.04
N HIS A 113 6.99 -4.39 -14.34
CA HIS A 113 6.23 -5.44 -15.04
C HIS A 113 6.83 -6.84 -14.84
N ALA A 114 8.16 -6.96 -14.89
CA ALA A 114 8.85 -8.23 -14.70
C ALA A 114 8.73 -8.82 -13.28
N SER A 115 8.38 -8.01 -12.29
CA SER A 115 8.20 -8.41 -10.89
C SER A 115 6.80 -8.95 -10.60
N ILE A 116 5.82 -8.65 -11.45
CA ILE A 116 4.42 -9.05 -11.23
C ILE A 116 4.32 -10.59 -11.19
N GLY A 117 3.71 -11.10 -10.14
CA GLY A 117 3.57 -12.53 -9.89
C GLY A 117 4.84 -13.27 -9.46
N ARG A 118 5.99 -12.59 -9.37
CA ARG A 118 7.28 -13.16 -8.97
C ARG A 118 7.74 -12.66 -7.62
N THR A 119 7.85 -11.34 -7.47
CA THR A 119 8.35 -10.68 -6.24
C THR A 119 7.45 -9.51 -5.88
N SER A 120 7.29 -9.23 -4.58
CA SER A 120 6.64 -7.99 -4.15
C SER A 120 7.51 -6.79 -4.49
N THR A 121 6.89 -5.70 -4.93
CA THR A 121 7.55 -4.38 -5.08
C THR A 121 7.22 -3.46 -3.90
N LEU A 122 6.38 -3.91 -2.99
CA LEU A 122 6.01 -3.22 -1.77
C LEU A 122 6.55 -4.00 -0.58
N ASP A 123 7.31 -3.31 0.28
CA ASP A 123 7.75 -3.83 1.55
C ASP A 123 6.72 -3.47 2.62
N LEU A 124 5.97 -4.47 3.08
CA LEU A 124 4.93 -4.29 4.08
C LEU A 124 5.52 -3.96 5.46
N GLU A 125 6.67 -4.53 5.81
CA GLU A 125 7.29 -4.32 7.11
C GLU A 125 7.74 -2.85 7.23
N HIS A 126 8.41 -2.35 6.21
CA HIS A 126 8.88 -0.96 6.20
C HIS A 126 7.74 0.09 6.16
N LEU A 127 6.61 -0.24 5.54
CA LEU A 127 5.50 0.71 5.38
C LEU A 127 4.53 0.74 6.56
N PHE A 128 4.40 -0.36 7.28
CA PHE A 128 3.31 -0.49 8.26
C PHE A 128 3.79 -0.73 9.70
N TYR A 129 5.09 -0.89 9.92
CA TYR A 129 5.77 -0.89 11.21
C TYR A 129 6.72 0.30 11.32
#